data_7890a301bae86607301999b5a6708700
#
_entry.id   7890a301bae86607301999b5a6708700
#
_cell.length_a   1.000
_cell.length_b   1.000
_cell.length_c   1.000
_cell.angle_alpha   90.00
_cell.angle_beta   90.00
_cell.angle_gamma   90.00
#
_symmetry.space_group_name_H-M   'P 1'
#
loop_
_entity.id
_entity.type
_entity.pdbx_description
1 polymer ?
#
loop_
_entity_poly.entity_id
_entity_poly.type
_entity_poly.pdbx_seq_one_letter_code
_entity_poly.pdbx_strand_id
1 'polypeptide(L)'
;MSLITIVGRGHGGTRAISHTLIASNVYMGEPLNRSGDLLPPQAMYEACRLLARSVLWQGDLRWDFSQLHTMPIPTEFTDLIHTYLHKVLTAPDEHKGWKIPETTLVFPWIVRMFPEIKYIHWVRNPRDNILARHLTDDLKDFGVTYPDAETLLASRYPALLAAATVAEDKEELLWRVRRALSWHYQHAIVAATPKPAHWIVVRFEDFVRDQTATLARLEEYLGIPLGRIVVRSETVGRYDRAEGASYFDFLEEGMREFGYAIPS
;
A
#
# COMPACT_ATOMS: atom_id res chain seq x y z
N MET A 1 -10.39 -23.03 -7.35
CA MET A 1 -10.88 -21.64 -7.36
C MET A 1 -10.03 -20.83 -6.37
N SER A 2 -9.41 -19.74 -6.82
CA SER A 2 -8.60 -18.88 -5.93
C SER A 2 -9.07 -17.45 -6.00
N LEU A 3 -9.17 -16.81 -4.82
CA LEU A 3 -9.38 -15.38 -4.68
C LEU A 3 -8.07 -14.75 -4.24
N ILE A 4 -7.65 -13.68 -4.94
CA ILE A 4 -6.34 -13.05 -4.78
C ILE A 4 -6.53 -11.56 -4.48
N THR A 5 -5.77 -11.01 -3.54
CA THR A 5 -5.72 -9.57 -3.36
C THR A 5 -4.29 -9.05 -3.24
N ILE A 6 -4.11 -7.81 -3.65
CA ILE A 6 -2.84 -7.10 -3.57
C ILE A 6 -2.93 -6.09 -2.44
N VAL A 7 -2.07 -6.24 -1.45
CA VAL A 7 -1.87 -5.30 -0.34
C VAL A 7 -0.61 -4.50 -0.65
N GLY A 8 -0.72 -3.22 -0.77
CA GLY A 8 0.42 -2.36 -1.09
C GLY A 8 0.00 -0.92 -1.34
N ARG A 9 0.85 -0.01 -0.92
CA ARG A 9 0.59 1.42 -0.99
C ARG A 9 0.47 1.93 -2.43
N GLY A 10 -0.35 2.93 -2.64
CA GLY A 10 -0.39 3.72 -3.86
C GLY A 10 1.01 4.19 -4.29
N HIS A 11 1.25 4.28 -5.60
CA HIS A 11 2.57 4.55 -6.19
C HIS A 11 3.68 3.54 -5.83
N GLY A 12 3.35 2.46 -5.13
CA GLY A 12 4.25 1.34 -4.85
C GLY A 12 4.55 0.43 -6.06
N GLY A 13 4.02 0.76 -7.23
CA GLY A 13 4.17 -0.08 -8.43
C GLY A 13 3.15 -1.23 -8.50
N THR A 14 2.10 -1.19 -7.69
CA THR A 14 1.02 -2.21 -7.65
C THR A 14 0.31 -2.42 -9.00
N ARG A 15 0.41 -1.43 -9.92
CA ARG A 15 -0.01 -1.60 -11.32
C ARG A 15 0.67 -2.79 -11.98
N ALA A 16 1.96 -2.99 -11.73
CA ALA A 16 2.73 -4.06 -12.38
C ALA A 16 2.13 -5.43 -12.03
N ILE A 17 1.96 -5.75 -10.76
CA ILE A 17 1.39 -7.04 -10.37
C ILE A 17 -0.09 -7.17 -10.78
N SER A 18 -0.89 -6.09 -10.72
CA SER A 18 -2.27 -6.13 -11.22
C SER A 18 -2.34 -6.49 -12.72
N HIS A 19 -1.52 -5.84 -13.54
CA HIS A 19 -1.46 -6.14 -14.97
C HIS A 19 -0.87 -7.51 -15.27
N THR A 20 0.06 -8.01 -14.47
CA THR A 20 0.56 -9.39 -14.55
C THR A 20 -0.59 -10.39 -14.33
N LEU A 21 -1.40 -10.20 -13.28
CA LEU A 21 -2.55 -11.07 -13.01
C LEU A 21 -3.60 -11.01 -14.12
N ILE A 22 -3.91 -9.81 -14.63
CA ILE A 22 -4.83 -9.64 -15.77
C ILE A 22 -4.29 -10.36 -17.02
N ALA A 23 -3.00 -10.20 -17.33
CA ALA A 23 -2.35 -10.88 -18.46
C ALA A 23 -2.28 -12.40 -18.28
N SER A 24 -2.53 -12.89 -17.07
CA SER A 24 -2.56 -14.32 -16.69
C SER A 24 -3.99 -14.87 -16.58
N ASN A 25 -4.96 -14.19 -17.17
CA ASN A 25 -6.39 -14.54 -17.13
C ASN A 25 -6.99 -14.62 -15.71
N VAL A 26 -6.45 -13.85 -14.75
CA VAL A 26 -7.11 -13.63 -13.47
C VAL A 26 -8.12 -12.50 -13.63
N TYR A 27 -9.38 -12.76 -13.31
CA TYR A 27 -10.42 -11.74 -13.33
C TYR A 27 -10.24 -10.77 -12.16
N MET A 28 -9.86 -9.54 -12.42
CA MET A 28 -9.57 -8.52 -11.39
C MET A 28 -10.74 -7.57 -11.11
N GLY A 29 -11.97 -7.99 -11.51
CA GLY A 29 -13.17 -7.15 -11.45
C GLY A 29 -13.26 -6.17 -12.60
N GLU A 30 -14.39 -5.44 -12.64
CA GLU A 30 -14.67 -4.42 -13.66
C GLU A 30 -15.66 -3.37 -13.16
N PRO A 31 -15.57 -2.10 -13.62
CA PRO A 31 -14.50 -1.58 -14.48
C PRO A 31 -13.18 -1.40 -13.72
N LEU A 32 -12.08 -1.37 -14.46
CA LEU A 32 -10.76 -1.06 -13.94
C LEU A 32 -10.27 0.28 -14.48
N ASN A 33 -9.52 1.05 -13.67
CA ASN A 33 -8.79 2.20 -14.17
C ASN A 33 -7.48 1.78 -14.88
N ARG A 34 -6.72 2.77 -15.38
CA ARG A 34 -5.42 2.52 -16.05
C ARG A 34 -4.36 1.88 -15.13
N SER A 35 -4.54 1.94 -13.83
CA SER A 35 -3.65 1.34 -12.84
C SER A 35 -4.09 -0.06 -12.41
N GLY A 36 -5.20 -0.57 -12.97
CA GLY A 36 -5.80 -1.84 -12.59
C GLY A 36 -6.48 -1.78 -11.22
N ASP A 37 -6.92 -0.59 -10.78
CA ASP A 37 -7.74 -0.46 -9.57
C ASP A 37 -9.20 -0.73 -9.92
N LEU A 38 -9.87 -1.54 -9.11
CA LEU A 38 -11.29 -1.82 -9.23
C LEU A 38 -12.12 -0.57 -8.90
N LEU A 39 -13.07 -0.26 -9.76
CA LEU A 39 -13.96 0.89 -9.66
C LEU A 39 -15.43 0.47 -9.52
N PRO A 40 -16.29 1.31 -8.92
CA PRO A 40 -15.99 2.59 -8.26
C PRO A 40 -15.42 2.38 -6.84
N PRO A 41 -14.55 3.27 -6.33
CA PRO A 41 -13.84 3.06 -5.06
C PRO A 41 -14.62 3.50 -3.81
N GLN A 42 -15.77 4.16 -3.96
CA GLN A 42 -16.45 4.86 -2.87
C GLN A 42 -16.73 3.97 -1.65
N ALA A 43 -17.26 2.77 -1.86
CA ALA A 43 -17.53 1.86 -0.76
C ALA A 43 -16.25 1.42 -0.01
N MET A 44 -15.13 1.24 -0.73
CA MET A 44 -13.83 0.98 -0.11
C MET A 44 -13.34 2.19 0.69
N TYR A 45 -13.52 3.41 0.18
CA TYR A 45 -13.13 4.64 0.90
C TYR A 45 -13.94 4.83 2.18
N GLU A 46 -15.25 4.56 2.15
CA GLU A 46 -16.08 4.58 3.38
C GLU A 46 -15.65 3.49 4.37
N ALA A 47 -15.32 2.29 3.88
CA ALA A 47 -14.78 1.23 4.72
C ALA A 47 -13.47 1.65 5.40
N CYS A 48 -12.57 2.36 4.70
CA CYS A 48 -11.35 2.93 5.29
C CYS A 48 -11.68 3.93 6.41
N ARG A 49 -12.62 4.84 6.17
CA ARG A 49 -13.05 5.83 7.18
C ARG A 49 -13.66 5.18 8.41
N LEU A 50 -14.44 4.13 8.19
CA LEU A 50 -15.07 3.40 9.29
C LEU A 50 -14.02 2.68 10.15
N LEU A 51 -13.06 1.98 9.54
CA LEU A 51 -11.98 1.32 10.28
C LEU A 51 -11.11 2.33 11.03
N ALA A 52 -10.77 3.46 10.41
CA ALA A 52 -9.90 4.48 11.00
C ALA A 52 -10.43 5.01 12.34
N ARG A 53 -11.75 5.00 12.56
CA ARG A 53 -12.38 5.40 13.86
C ARG A 53 -11.97 4.49 15.02
N SER A 54 -11.51 3.28 14.73
CA SER A 54 -11.07 2.29 15.73
C SER A 54 -9.54 2.24 15.86
N VAL A 55 -8.81 3.14 15.21
CA VAL A 55 -7.36 3.29 15.36
C VAL A 55 -7.07 4.39 16.36
N LEU A 56 -6.30 4.08 17.40
CA LEU A 56 -5.98 5.03 18.44
C LEU A 56 -4.61 5.66 18.20
N TRP A 57 -4.60 6.97 17.99
CA TRP A 57 -3.35 7.74 17.92
C TRP A 57 -2.67 7.82 19.29
N GLN A 58 -1.41 7.38 19.37
CA GLN A 58 -0.62 7.35 20.60
C GLN A 58 0.43 8.48 20.69
N GLY A 59 0.51 9.33 19.66
CA GLY A 59 1.61 10.29 19.54
C GLY A 59 2.87 9.66 18.93
N ASP A 60 3.85 10.50 18.66
CA ASP A 60 5.19 10.09 18.16
C ASP A 60 5.15 9.07 17.01
N LEU A 61 4.29 9.33 16.02
CA LEU A 61 4.10 8.47 14.82
C LEU A 61 3.71 7.02 15.15
N ARG A 62 3.02 6.80 16.27
CA ARG A 62 2.55 5.49 16.70
C ARG A 62 1.02 5.43 16.77
N TRP A 63 0.49 4.28 16.40
CA TRP A 63 -0.93 3.96 16.44
C TRP A 63 -1.15 2.63 17.15
N ASP A 64 -2.20 2.53 17.92
CA ASP A 64 -2.66 1.27 18.49
C ASP A 64 -3.76 0.68 17.59
N PHE A 65 -3.48 -0.50 17.06
CA PHE A 65 -4.36 -1.29 16.22
C PHE A 65 -5.00 -2.47 16.96
N SER A 66 -4.75 -2.61 18.25
CA SER A 66 -5.13 -3.82 19.02
C SER A 66 -6.62 -4.13 18.96
N GLN A 67 -7.46 -3.10 19.00
CA GLN A 67 -8.91 -3.27 18.93
C GLN A 67 -9.38 -3.89 17.59
N LEU A 68 -8.66 -3.61 16.50
CA LEU A 68 -9.03 -4.12 15.18
C LEU A 68 -8.96 -5.64 15.08
N HIS A 69 -8.20 -6.30 15.99
CA HIS A 69 -8.02 -7.75 15.97
C HIS A 69 -9.05 -8.48 16.81
N THR A 70 -9.69 -7.82 17.77
CA THR A 70 -10.56 -8.45 18.76
C THR A 70 -12.00 -7.99 18.70
N MET A 71 -12.26 -6.72 18.40
CA MET A 71 -13.61 -6.19 18.30
C MET A 71 -14.43 -6.88 17.20
N PRO A 72 -15.76 -7.03 17.34
CA PRO A 72 -16.60 -7.44 16.23
C PRO A 72 -16.43 -6.50 15.02
N ILE A 73 -16.31 -7.07 13.82
CA ILE A 73 -16.33 -6.26 12.60
C ILE A 73 -17.73 -5.67 12.43
N PRO A 74 -17.88 -4.34 12.29
CA PRO A 74 -19.19 -3.73 12.11
C PRO A 74 -19.88 -4.24 10.84
N THR A 75 -21.19 -4.50 10.91
CA THR A 75 -21.99 -4.93 9.75
C THR A 75 -21.89 -3.93 8.61
N GLU A 76 -21.90 -2.64 8.91
CA GLU A 76 -21.70 -1.57 7.91
C GLU A 76 -20.40 -1.77 7.11
N PHE A 77 -19.31 -2.16 7.78
CA PHE A 77 -18.04 -2.44 7.10
C PHE A 77 -18.16 -3.65 6.17
N THR A 78 -18.75 -4.74 6.66
CA THR A 78 -18.91 -5.94 5.83
C THR A 78 -19.78 -5.69 4.62
N ASP A 79 -20.84 -4.89 4.76
CA ASP A 79 -21.74 -4.51 3.67
C ASP A 79 -21.02 -3.64 2.62
N LEU A 80 -20.20 -2.67 3.06
CA LEU A 80 -19.38 -1.86 2.18
C LEU A 80 -18.39 -2.70 1.37
N ILE A 81 -17.70 -3.65 2.01
CA ILE A 81 -16.75 -4.53 1.33
C ILE A 81 -17.48 -5.48 0.36
N HIS A 82 -18.60 -6.07 0.75
CA HIS A 82 -19.39 -6.92 -0.15
C HIS A 82 -19.94 -6.11 -1.34
N THR A 83 -20.39 -4.89 -1.11
CA THR A 83 -20.82 -3.98 -2.20
C THR A 83 -19.68 -3.69 -3.14
N TYR A 84 -18.50 -3.34 -2.63
CA TYR A 84 -17.31 -3.06 -3.43
C TYR A 84 -16.85 -4.27 -4.25
N LEU A 85 -16.83 -5.44 -3.62
CA LEU A 85 -16.32 -6.67 -4.23
C LEU A 85 -17.39 -7.50 -4.95
N HIS A 86 -18.65 -7.04 -5.01
CA HIS A 86 -19.77 -7.82 -5.50
C HIS A 86 -19.46 -8.55 -6.82
N LYS A 87 -19.00 -7.83 -7.84
CA LYS A 87 -18.68 -8.42 -9.15
C LYS A 87 -17.55 -9.46 -9.09
N VAL A 88 -16.54 -9.22 -8.25
CA VAL A 88 -15.44 -10.17 -8.06
C VAL A 88 -15.93 -11.44 -7.37
N LEU A 89 -16.69 -11.27 -6.28
CA LEU A 89 -17.15 -12.42 -5.48
C LEU A 89 -18.14 -13.31 -6.24
N THR A 90 -18.98 -12.70 -7.09
CA THR A 90 -20.00 -13.42 -7.88
C THR A 90 -19.52 -13.90 -9.24
N ALA A 91 -18.34 -13.48 -9.71
CA ALA A 91 -17.77 -13.92 -10.97
C ALA A 91 -17.55 -15.45 -10.98
N PRO A 92 -17.85 -16.13 -12.10
CA PRO A 92 -17.68 -17.58 -12.23
C PRO A 92 -16.22 -18.01 -12.45
N ASP A 93 -15.31 -17.05 -12.59
CA ASP A 93 -13.92 -17.30 -12.94
C ASP A 93 -13.22 -18.13 -11.87
N GLU A 94 -12.39 -19.08 -12.30
CA GLU A 94 -11.63 -19.97 -11.41
C GLU A 94 -10.60 -19.18 -10.59
N HIS A 95 -9.96 -18.20 -11.24
CA HIS A 95 -8.99 -17.31 -10.62
C HIS A 95 -9.49 -15.88 -10.71
N LYS A 96 -9.70 -15.24 -9.57
CA LYS A 96 -10.24 -13.90 -9.47
C LYS A 96 -9.62 -13.12 -8.33
N GLY A 97 -9.74 -11.81 -8.38
CA GLY A 97 -9.15 -10.96 -7.35
C GLY A 97 -9.54 -9.50 -7.49
N TRP A 98 -8.95 -8.70 -6.65
CA TRP A 98 -9.09 -7.24 -6.74
C TRP A 98 -7.80 -6.55 -6.35
N LYS A 99 -7.68 -5.32 -6.82
CA LYS A 99 -6.61 -4.43 -6.41
C LYS A 99 -7.14 -3.01 -6.30
N ILE A 100 -6.85 -2.41 -5.16
CA ILE A 100 -6.91 -1.00 -4.88
C ILE A 100 -5.96 -0.74 -3.69
N PRO A 101 -5.15 0.33 -3.70
CA PRO A 101 -4.18 0.59 -2.62
C PRO A 101 -4.80 0.66 -1.23
N GLU A 102 -6.01 1.17 -1.14
CA GLU A 102 -6.76 1.34 0.10
C GLU A 102 -7.10 0.02 0.80
N THR A 103 -6.99 -1.13 0.11
CA THR A 103 -7.06 -2.45 0.77
C THR A 103 -6.04 -2.55 1.92
N THR A 104 -4.90 -1.86 1.81
CA THR A 104 -3.88 -1.81 2.86
C THR A 104 -4.40 -1.12 4.13
N LEU A 105 -5.20 -0.07 3.99
CA LEU A 105 -5.76 0.69 5.11
C LEU A 105 -6.82 -0.10 5.89
N VAL A 106 -7.46 -1.08 5.27
CA VAL A 106 -8.49 -1.93 5.88
C VAL A 106 -8.02 -3.38 6.09
N PHE A 107 -6.72 -3.63 5.91
CA PHE A 107 -6.13 -4.98 5.95
C PHE A 107 -6.50 -5.81 7.19
N PRO A 108 -6.51 -5.26 8.44
CA PRO A 108 -6.88 -6.05 9.62
C PRO A 108 -8.26 -6.72 9.53
N TRP A 109 -9.26 -6.01 9.01
CA TRP A 109 -10.60 -6.57 8.88
C TRP A 109 -10.78 -7.38 7.60
N ILE A 110 -10.06 -7.05 6.52
CA ILE A 110 -10.04 -7.87 5.29
C ILE A 110 -9.51 -9.27 5.57
N VAL A 111 -8.40 -9.39 6.32
CA VAL A 111 -7.85 -10.71 6.71
C VAL A 111 -8.85 -11.53 7.52
N ARG A 112 -9.60 -10.89 8.41
CA ARG A 112 -10.61 -11.56 9.25
C ARG A 112 -11.86 -11.96 8.46
N MET A 113 -12.22 -11.19 7.42
CA MET A 113 -13.34 -11.54 6.51
C MET A 113 -12.96 -12.64 5.52
N PHE A 114 -11.71 -12.65 5.06
CA PHE A 114 -11.23 -13.51 3.99
C PHE A 114 -9.92 -14.23 4.39
N PRO A 115 -9.91 -15.07 5.45
CA PRO A 115 -8.68 -15.65 6.00
C PRO A 115 -7.97 -16.63 5.03
N GLU A 116 -8.72 -17.23 4.10
CA GLU A 116 -8.24 -18.32 3.22
C GLU A 116 -7.84 -17.86 1.81
N ILE A 117 -7.94 -16.56 1.51
CA ILE A 117 -7.57 -16.06 0.19
C ILE A 117 -6.05 -15.84 0.07
N LYS A 118 -5.56 -15.66 -1.14
CA LYS A 118 -4.13 -15.42 -1.39
C LYS A 118 -3.82 -13.93 -1.35
N TYR A 119 -2.89 -13.55 -0.49
CA TYR A 119 -2.46 -12.18 -0.28
C TYR A 119 -1.07 -11.94 -0.87
N ILE A 120 -0.95 -10.97 -1.75
CA ILE A 120 0.34 -10.49 -2.27
C ILE A 120 0.65 -9.15 -1.60
N HIS A 121 1.57 -9.14 -0.64
CA HIS A 121 2.07 -7.90 -0.06
C HIS A 121 3.15 -7.33 -0.97
N TRP A 122 2.77 -6.28 -1.69
CA TRP A 122 3.60 -5.62 -2.66
C TRP A 122 4.27 -4.40 -2.04
N VAL A 123 5.55 -4.48 -1.81
CA VAL A 123 6.33 -3.44 -1.15
C VAL A 123 7.27 -2.74 -2.11
N ARG A 124 7.54 -1.49 -1.85
CA ARG A 124 8.50 -0.67 -2.59
C ARG A 124 9.30 0.18 -1.64
N ASN A 125 10.58 0.42 -1.96
CA ASN A 125 11.44 1.31 -1.20
C ASN A 125 10.72 2.66 -0.96
N PRO A 126 10.52 3.08 0.30
CA PRO A 126 9.83 4.34 0.60
C PRO A 126 10.54 5.54 -0.02
N ARG A 127 11.86 5.52 -0.15
CA ARG A 127 12.63 6.60 -0.79
C ARG A 127 12.20 6.86 -2.24
N ASP A 128 11.85 5.82 -2.99
CA ASP A 128 11.27 5.94 -4.33
C ASP A 128 9.79 6.29 -4.30
N ASN A 129 9.07 5.72 -3.33
CA ASN A 129 7.63 5.87 -3.22
C ASN A 129 7.22 7.32 -2.90
N ILE A 130 7.94 7.99 -2.00
CA ILE A 130 7.65 9.37 -1.59
C ILE A 130 7.95 10.41 -2.67
N LEU A 131 8.68 10.06 -3.73
CA LEU A 131 8.94 10.92 -4.89
C LEU A 131 7.80 10.96 -5.92
N ALA A 132 6.67 10.32 -5.65
CA ALA A 132 5.51 10.38 -6.53
C ALA A 132 4.94 11.81 -6.58
N ARG A 133 4.47 12.24 -7.76
CA ARG A 133 3.93 13.60 -7.95
C ARG A 133 2.50 13.79 -7.44
N HIS A 134 1.78 12.68 -7.20
CA HIS A 134 0.40 12.72 -6.74
C HIS A 134 0.32 12.08 -5.36
N LEU A 135 -0.45 12.67 -4.48
CA LEU A 135 -0.83 12.08 -3.22
C LEU A 135 -2.10 11.26 -3.47
N THR A 136 -1.96 9.95 -3.48
CA THR A 136 -3.05 9.00 -3.34
C THR A 136 -2.95 8.41 -1.94
N ASP A 137 -4.08 7.93 -1.39
CA ASP A 137 -4.10 7.34 -0.06
C ASP A 137 -3.55 8.31 1.02
N ASP A 138 -3.91 9.60 0.90
CA ASP A 138 -3.67 10.57 1.98
C ASP A 138 -4.48 10.15 3.20
N LEU A 139 -3.80 9.95 4.32
CA LEU A 139 -4.42 9.55 5.58
C LEU A 139 -5.55 10.48 6.02
N LYS A 140 -5.45 11.77 5.67
CA LYS A 140 -6.47 12.78 5.96
C LYS A 140 -7.81 12.46 5.29
N ASP A 141 -7.80 11.93 4.08
CA ASP A 141 -9.02 11.59 3.33
C ASP A 141 -9.80 10.43 3.97
N PHE A 142 -9.12 9.65 4.80
CA PHE A 142 -9.68 8.49 5.50
C PHE A 142 -9.88 8.74 7.01
N GLY A 143 -9.64 9.96 7.50
CA GLY A 143 -9.86 10.30 8.92
C GLY A 143 -8.84 9.68 9.88
N VAL A 144 -7.70 9.23 9.40
CA VAL A 144 -6.61 8.77 10.25
C VAL A 144 -5.97 9.97 10.95
N THR A 145 -5.80 9.87 12.27
CA THR A 145 -5.09 10.90 13.03
C THR A 145 -3.57 10.73 12.88
N TYR A 146 -2.89 11.81 12.52
CA TYR A 146 -1.44 11.88 12.40
C TYR A 146 -0.97 13.34 12.58
N PRO A 147 0.33 13.61 12.86
CA PRO A 147 0.80 14.99 13.03
C PRO A 147 0.75 15.73 11.69
N ASP A 148 0.41 17.00 11.73
CA ASP A 148 0.54 17.87 10.56
C ASP A 148 1.99 17.88 10.06
N ALA A 149 2.17 17.85 8.72
CA ALA A 149 3.47 17.72 8.10
C ALA A 149 4.41 18.92 8.41
N GLU A 150 3.86 20.13 8.51
CA GLU A 150 4.66 21.33 8.84
C GLU A 150 5.11 21.28 10.30
N THR A 151 4.23 20.91 11.21
CA THR A 151 4.53 20.71 12.63
C THR A 151 5.60 19.63 12.83
N LEU A 152 5.50 18.52 12.10
CA LEU A 152 6.48 17.44 12.16
C LEU A 152 7.86 17.92 11.64
N LEU A 153 7.89 18.63 10.52
CA LEU A 153 9.12 19.18 9.97
C LEU A 153 9.77 20.18 10.95
N ALA A 154 8.99 21.09 11.50
CA ALA A 154 9.51 22.11 12.43
C ALA A 154 10.10 21.48 13.70
N SER A 155 9.48 20.42 14.22
CA SER A 155 9.90 19.75 15.46
C SER A 155 11.04 18.75 15.25
N ARG A 156 11.00 17.97 14.18
CA ARG A 156 11.92 16.83 13.98
C ARG A 156 12.99 17.06 12.91
N TYR A 157 12.69 17.90 11.92
CA TYR A 157 13.58 18.14 10.77
C TYR A 157 13.77 19.65 10.49
N PRO A 158 14.09 20.48 11.49
CA PRO A 158 14.18 21.93 11.29
C PRO A 158 15.22 22.33 10.23
N ALA A 159 16.30 21.55 10.08
CA ALA A 159 17.31 21.80 9.04
C ALA A 159 16.77 21.61 7.63
N LEU A 160 15.92 20.59 7.40
CA LEU A 160 15.27 20.38 6.10
C LEU A 160 14.29 21.52 5.78
N LEU A 161 13.52 21.94 6.78
CA LEU A 161 12.59 23.06 6.63
C LEU A 161 13.30 24.37 6.32
N ALA A 162 14.44 24.63 7.00
CA ALA A 162 15.25 25.82 6.77
C ALA A 162 15.95 25.82 5.39
N ALA A 163 16.28 24.64 4.86
CA ALA A 163 16.89 24.51 3.54
C ALA A 163 15.91 24.75 2.38
N ALA A 164 14.60 24.60 2.61
CA ALA A 164 13.55 24.88 1.64
C ALA A 164 13.29 26.39 1.57
N THR A 165 14.13 27.10 0.81
CA THR A 165 14.19 28.57 0.79
C THR A 165 13.12 29.23 -0.07
N VAL A 166 12.57 28.52 -1.05
CA VAL A 166 11.50 29.02 -1.92
C VAL A 166 10.20 28.26 -1.65
N ALA A 167 9.07 28.87 -2.02
CA ALA A 167 7.75 28.31 -1.73
C ALA A 167 7.52 26.93 -2.35
N GLU A 168 8.00 26.73 -3.58
CA GLU A 168 7.89 25.48 -4.31
C GLU A 168 8.65 24.34 -3.63
N ASP A 169 9.84 24.60 -3.12
CA ASP A 169 10.65 23.63 -2.37
C ASP A 169 9.96 23.23 -1.07
N LYS A 170 9.37 24.20 -0.37
CA LYS A 170 8.62 23.96 0.86
C LYS A 170 7.38 23.11 0.59
N GLU A 171 6.63 23.40 -0.46
CA GLU A 171 5.44 22.63 -0.84
C GLU A 171 5.82 21.19 -1.20
N GLU A 172 6.86 20.98 -2.02
CA GLU A 172 7.32 19.63 -2.36
C GLU A 172 7.80 18.86 -1.12
N LEU A 173 8.51 19.51 -0.19
CA LEU A 173 8.94 18.90 1.06
C LEU A 173 7.74 18.46 1.91
N LEU A 174 6.71 19.31 2.06
CA LEU A 174 5.46 18.96 2.76
C LEU A 174 4.76 17.76 2.11
N TRP A 175 4.72 17.70 0.77
CA TRP A 175 4.18 16.56 0.03
C TRP A 175 4.96 15.28 0.31
N ARG A 176 6.28 15.34 0.32
CA ARG A 176 7.14 14.17 0.62
C ARG A 176 6.92 13.66 2.03
N VAL A 177 6.80 14.54 3.02
CA VAL A 177 6.48 14.16 4.41
C VAL A 177 5.12 13.48 4.49
N ARG A 178 4.08 14.01 3.86
CA ARG A 178 2.75 13.37 3.85
C ARG A 178 2.80 11.98 3.23
N ARG A 179 3.53 11.81 2.13
CA ARG A 179 3.71 10.49 1.50
C ARG A 179 4.49 9.53 2.40
N ALA A 180 5.51 10.03 3.10
CA ALA A 180 6.27 9.24 4.05
C ALA A 180 5.42 8.81 5.25
N LEU A 181 4.60 9.72 5.79
CA LEU A 181 3.63 9.41 6.86
C LEU A 181 2.62 8.34 6.42
N SER A 182 2.07 8.47 5.21
CA SER A 182 1.17 7.48 4.65
C SER A 182 1.85 6.11 4.48
N TRP A 183 3.10 6.07 4.01
CA TRP A 183 3.86 4.84 3.90
C TRP A 183 4.11 4.20 5.28
N HIS A 184 4.53 5.00 6.25
CA HIS A 184 4.79 4.56 7.61
C HIS A 184 3.55 3.99 8.30
N TYR A 185 2.42 4.68 8.20
CA TYR A 185 1.14 4.18 8.74
C TYR A 185 0.74 2.86 8.10
N GLN A 186 0.82 2.75 6.76
CA GLN A 186 0.45 1.52 6.06
C GLN A 186 1.38 0.36 6.38
N HIS A 187 2.68 0.63 6.56
CA HIS A 187 3.60 -0.36 7.11
C HIS A 187 3.18 -0.79 8.52
N ALA A 188 2.94 0.16 9.42
CA ALA A 188 2.59 -0.11 10.81
C ALA A 188 1.30 -0.95 10.95
N ILE A 189 0.23 -0.62 10.21
CA ILE A 189 -1.03 -1.39 10.27
C ILE A 189 -0.87 -2.81 9.71
N VAL A 190 -0.07 -3.00 8.65
CA VAL A 190 0.23 -4.32 8.12
C VAL A 190 1.13 -5.10 9.08
N ALA A 191 2.17 -4.48 9.64
CA ALA A 191 3.07 -5.12 10.60
C ALA A 191 2.34 -5.60 11.86
N ALA A 192 1.43 -4.76 12.39
CA ALA A 192 0.63 -5.09 13.58
C ALA A 192 -0.44 -6.18 13.33
N THR A 193 -0.81 -6.43 12.08
CA THR A 193 -1.86 -7.41 11.76
C THR A 193 -1.29 -8.83 11.68
N PRO A 194 -1.89 -9.83 12.37
CA PRO A 194 -1.53 -11.22 12.18
C PRO A 194 -1.58 -11.63 10.71
N LYS A 195 -0.51 -12.26 10.23
CA LYS A 195 -0.44 -12.64 8.82
C LYS A 195 -1.38 -13.81 8.53
N PRO A 196 -2.13 -13.78 7.42
CA PRO A 196 -2.97 -14.89 7.00
C PRO A 196 -2.13 -16.10 6.56
N ALA A 197 -2.76 -17.29 6.48
CA ALA A 197 -2.09 -18.52 6.08
C ALA A 197 -1.43 -18.42 4.69
N HIS A 198 -2.10 -17.73 3.78
CA HIS A 198 -1.61 -17.51 2.41
C HIS A 198 -1.12 -16.07 2.24
N TRP A 199 0.19 -15.88 2.47
CA TRP A 199 0.85 -14.58 2.45
C TRP A 199 2.19 -14.65 1.76
N ILE A 200 2.43 -13.79 0.78
CA ILE A 200 3.72 -13.64 0.12
C ILE A 200 4.13 -12.16 0.09
N VAL A 201 5.38 -11.86 0.43
CA VAL A 201 5.95 -10.52 0.27
C VAL A 201 6.76 -10.45 -1.00
N VAL A 202 6.51 -9.43 -1.82
CA VAL A 202 7.21 -9.19 -3.09
C VAL A 202 7.68 -7.75 -3.13
N ARG A 203 8.98 -7.56 -3.33
CA ARG A 203 9.57 -6.23 -3.54
C ARG A 203 9.41 -5.83 -5.00
N PHE A 204 8.92 -4.62 -5.23
CA PHE A 204 8.82 -4.05 -6.57
C PHE A 204 10.17 -4.03 -7.29
N GLU A 205 11.24 -3.74 -6.58
CA GLU A 205 12.60 -3.70 -7.10
C GLU A 205 13.07 -5.06 -7.63
N ASP A 206 12.74 -6.14 -6.92
CA ASP A 206 13.08 -7.50 -7.35
C ASP A 206 12.31 -7.88 -8.61
N PHE A 207 11.02 -7.53 -8.67
CA PHE A 207 10.19 -7.73 -9.86
C PHE A 207 10.71 -6.95 -11.08
N VAL A 208 11.26 -5.75 -10.87
CA VAL A 208 11.82 -4.96 -11.97
C VAL A 208 13.19 -5.45 -12.40
N ARG A 209 14.05 -5.86 -11.45
CA ARG A 209 15.43 -6.30 -11.72
C ARG A 209 15.50 -7.73 -12.24
N ASP A 210 14.69 -8.62 -11.68
CA ASP A 210 14.59 -10.03 -12.08
C ASP A 210 13.13 -10.49 -12.09
N GLN A 211 12.43 -10.09 -13.15
CA GLN A 211 11.04 -10.48 -13.33
C GLN A 211 10.87 -12.00 -13.43
N THR A 212 11.83 -12.70 -14.02
CA THR A 212 11.76 -14.15 -14.21
C THR A 212 11.74 -14.88 -12.89
N ALA A 213 12.69 -14.61 -12.01
CA ALA A 213 12.74 -15.25 -10.69
C ALA A 213 11.56 -14.84 -9.82
N THR A 214 11.13 -13.57 -9.88
CA THR A 214 9.99 -13.09 -9.11
C THR A 214 8.68 -13.73 -9.57
N LEU A 215 8.47 -13.87 -10.88
CA LEU A 215 7.29 -14.57 -11.42
C LEU A 215 7.30 -16.04 -11.03
N ALA A 216 8.42 -16.75 -11.11
CA ALA A 216 8.50 -18.16 -10.72
C ALA A 216 8.07 -18.38 -9.25
N ARG A 217 8.49 -17.49 -8.33
CA ARG A 217 8.03 -17.53 -6.93
C ARG A 217 6.52 -17.27 -6.78
N LEU A 218 6.01 -16.33 -7.57
CA LEU A 218 4.57 -16.01 -7.57
C LEU A 218 3.74 -17.14 -8.19
N GLU A 219 4.23 -17.78 -9.26
CA GLU A 219 3.59 -18.94 -9.89
C GLU A 219 3.49 -20.13 -8.93
N GLU A 220 4.58 -20.44 -8.22
CA GLU A 220 4.59 -21.46 -7.17
C GLU A 220 3.57 -21.13 -6.07
N TYR A 221 3.54 -19.90 -5.60
CA TYR A 221 2.61 -19.46 -4.56
C TYR A 221 1.15 -19.46 -5.03
N LEU A 222 0.89 -18.96 -6.23
CA LEU A 222 -0.47 -18.82 -6.76
C LEU A 222 -1.00 -20.12 -7.36
N GLY A 223 -0.11 -21.01 -7.80
CA GLY A 223 -0.47 -22.26 -8.50
C GLY A 223 -1.00 -22.00 -9.92
N ILE A 224 -0.64 -20.88 -10.54
CA ILE A 224 -1.04 -20.50 -11.90
C ILE A 224 0.16 -19.94 -12.67
N PRO A 225 0.28 -20.20 -13.98
CA PRO A 225 1.30 -19.57 -14.79
C PRO A 225 1.03 -18.08 -14.94
N LEU A 226 2.10 -17.27 -14.92
CA LEU A 226 1.99 -15.82 -14.97
C LEU A 226 2.57 -15.22 -16.26
N GLY A 227 1.79 -14.33 -16.86
CA GLY A 227 2.20 -13.55 -18.01
C GLY A 227 3.26 -12.50 -17.65
N ARG A 228 4.20 -12.28 -18.56
CA ARG A 228 5.17 -11.20 -18.44
C ARG A 228 4.58 -9.88 -18.88
N ILE A 229 4.99 -8.81 -18.24
CA ILE A 229 4.68 -7.44 -18.64
C ILE A 229 5.95 -6.64 -18.88
N VAL A 230 5.82 -5.55 -19.61
CA VAL A 230 6.94 -4.61 -19.77
C VAL A 230 7.13 -3.83 -18.48
N VAL A 231 8.33 -3.87 -17.93
CA VAL A 231 8.76 -3.09 -16.76
C VAL A 231 9.81 -2.06 -17.14
N ARG A 232 9.92 -1.00 -16.37
CA ARG A 232 10.85 0.10 -16.62
C ARG A 232 11.86 0.16 -15.50
N SER A 233 13.11 -0.17 -15.81
CA SER A 233 14.22 -0.20 -14.84
C SER A 233 14.49 1.18 -14.20
N GLU A 234 14.27 2.26 -14.93
CA GLU A 234 14.46 3.64 -14.44
C GLU A 234 13.49 4.04 -13.33
N THR A 235 12.48 3.23 -13.05
CA THR A 235 11.55 3.45 -11.93
C THR A 235 12.13 3.06 -10.58
N VAL A 236 13.24 2.32 -10.55
CA VAL A 236 13.93 1.88 -9.34
C VAL A 236 15.15 2.77 -9.08
N GLY A 237 15.38 3.17 -7.83
CA GLY A 237 16.52 3.98 -7.42
C GLY A 237 16.42 5.45 -7.88
N ARG A 238 15.22 5.97 -8.07
CA ARG A 238 15.03 7.38 -8.45
C ARG A 238 15.55 8.34 -7.40
N TYR A 239 15.53 7.93 -6.14
CA TYR A 239 15.99 8.73 -5.01
C TYR A 239 17.50 9.07 -5.07
N ASP A 240 18.30 8.29 -5.79
CA ASP A 240 19.73 8.57 -5.96
C ASP A 240 20.00 9.78 -6.88
N ARG A 241 18.97 10.17 -7.66
CA ARG A 241 19.02 11.29 -8.62
C ARG A 241 18.03 12.39 -8.28
N ALA A 242 17.25 12.21 -7.22
CA ALA A 242 16.24 13.17 -6.81
C ALA A 242 16.90 14.29 -5.99
N GLU A 243 16.53 15.52 -6.30
CA GLU A 243 16.84 16.67 -5.46
C GLU A 243 15.95 16.68 -4.21
N GLY A 244 16.47 17.26 -3.12
CA GLY A 244 15.75 17.41 -1.86
C GLY A 244 15.60 16.11 -1.06
N ALA A 245 14.81 16.16 0.00
CA ALA A 245 14.67 15.07 0.96
C ALA A 245 14.00 13.84 0.34
N SER A 246 14.71 12.71 0.34
CA SER A 246 14.20 11.40 -0.09
C SER A 246 14.16 10.37 1.04
N TYR A 247 14.40 10.80 2.28
CA TYR A 247 14.50 9.94 3.45
C TYR A 247 14.06 10.66 4.71
N PHE A 248 13.41 9.91 5.60
CA PHE A 248 13.04 10.32 6.96
C PHE A 248 13.30 9.13 7.88
N ASP A 249 13.92 9.35 9.04
CA ASP A 249 14.35 8.29 9.96
C ASP A 249 13.22 7.39 10.47
N PHE A 250 11.99 7.90 10.59
CA PHE A 250 10.85 7.09 10.97
C PHE A 250 10.45 6.01 9.93
N LEU A 251 11.07 6.00 8.75
CA LEU A 251 10.88 4.94 7.74
C LEU A 251 11.80 3.73 7.97
N GLU A 252 12.80 3.86 8.84
CA GLU A 252 13.88 2.87 8.99
C GLU A 252 13.39 1.47 9.37
N GLU A 253 12.44 1.38 10.30
CA GLU A 253 11.94 0.09 10.76
C GLU A 253 11.42 -0.73 9.59
N GLY A 254 10.51 -0.17 8.80
CA GLY A 254 9.99 -0.84 7.62
C GLY A 254 11.02 -1.03 6.51
N MET A 255 11.99 -0.12 6.38
CA MET A 255 13.09 -0.30 5.44
C MET A 255 13.94 -1.51 5.82
N ARG A 256 14.26 -1.70 7.10
CA ARG A 256 15.01 -2.86 7.61
C ARG A 256 14.22 -4.15 7.43
N GLU A 257 12.92 -4.14 7.77
CA GLU A 257 12.05 -5.32 7.60
C GLU A 257 12.09 -5.86 6.17
N PHE A 258 12.09 -4.98 5.18
CA PHE A 258 12.11 -5.38 3.77
C PHE A 258 13.52 -5.43 3.15
N GLY A 259 14.58 -5.27 3.93
CA GLY A 259 15.96 -5.35 3.46
C GLY A 259 16.39 -4.19 2.56
N TYR A 260 15.83 -3.01 2.75
CA TYR A 260 16.29 -1.78 2.09
C TYR A 260 17.46 -1.15 2.82
N ALA A 261 18.41 -0.59 2.08
CA ALA A 261 19.55 0.11 2.65
C ALA A 261 19.10 1.41 3.37
N ILE A 262 19.60 1.60 4.58
CA ILE A 262 19.42 2.82 5.34
C ILE A 262 20.54 3.79 4.92
N PRO A 263 20.22 5.05 4.61
CA PRO A 263 21.25 6.09 4.40
C PRO A 263 22.11 6.26 5.66
N SER A 264 23.41 6.41 5.44
CA SER A 264 24.40 6.72 6.52
C SER A 264 24.26 8.15 7.00
#